data_8715a32391996c50840b737a009da971
#
_entry.id   8715a32391996c50840b737a009da971
#
_cell.length_a   1.000
_cell.length_b   1.000
_cell.length_c   1.000
_cell.angle_alpha   90.00
_cell.angle_beta   90.00
_cell.angle_gamma   90.00
#
_symmetry.space_group_name_H-M   'P 1'
#
loop_
_entity.id
_entity.type
_entity.pdbx_description
1 polymer ?
#
loop_
_entity_poly.entity_id
_entity_poly.type
_entity_poly.pdbx_seq_one_letter_code
_entity_poly.pdbx_strand_id
1 'polypeptide(L)'
;RDVAPSRGLGDVYKRQVVLDGKRIDATEYRSTVEEQLLGYQNMAMRTLGFAFKIVDDHAPDDCVALVAENDLNFLGVVAISDPIRPDVPAAVAKCQSAGIDVKIVTGDTPGTATEIARQIGLWKPEDTERNRITGTAFADLTDEEALDRVMDLKIMSRARPTDKQRLVQLLQQKGAVVAVTGDGTNDAPALNHAQVG
;
A
#
# COMPACT_ATOMS: atom_id res chain seq x y z
N ARG A 1 -6.28 11.60 22.33
CA ARG A 1 -4.83 11.75 22.54
C ARG A 1 -4.24 11.91 21.17
N ASP A 2 -3.76 13.11 20.86
CA ASP A 2 -3.25 13.46 19.56
C ASP A 2 -1.95 12.70 19.28
N VAL A 3 -1.98 11.90 18.22
CA VAL A 3 -0.79 11.23 17.72
C VAL A 3 0.03 12.30 16.99
N ALA A 4 1.22 12.59 17.47
CA ALA A 4 2.14 13.49 16.78
C ALA A 4 2.36 13.02 15.33
N PRO A 5 2.43 13.94 14.34
CA PRO A 5 2.66 13.57 12.96
C PRO A 5 3.92 12.72 12.86
N SER A 6 3.84 11.60 12.16
CA SER A 6 4.95 10.68 11.95
C SER A 6 6.10 11.41 11.27
N ARG A 7 7.11 11.79 12.03
CA ARG A 7 8.40 12.18 11.48
C ARG A 7 9.04 10.92 10.91
N GLY A 8 9.61 11.03 9.72
CA GLY A 8 10.21 9.87 9.06
C GLY A 8 11.22 9.15 9.96
N LEU A 9 11.37 7.86 9.78
CA LEU A 9 12.29 6.97 10.53
C LEU A 9 13.71 7.55 10.70
N GLY A 10 14.15 8.45 9.82
CA GLY A 10 15.44 9.14 9.90
C GLY A 10 15.71 9.92 11.18
N ASP A 11 14.67 10.35 11.90
CA ASP A 11 14.81 11.09 13.15
C ASP A 11 14.90 10.18 14.40
N VAL A 12 14.42 8.93 14.29
CA VAL A 12 14.41 7.95 15.39
C VAL A 12 15.79 7.32 15.63
N TYR A 13 16.66 7.31 14.61
CA TYR A 13 17.95 6.61 14.63
C TYR A 13 19.12 7.38 15.23
N LYS A 14 18.87 8.50 15.91
CA LYS A 14 19.99 9.43 16.14
C LYS A 14 21.02 9.00 17.19
N ARG A 15 20.80 8.01 18.09
CA ARG A 15 21.86 7.67 19.07
C ARG A 15 21.99 6.23 19.58
N GLN A 16 20.95 5.49 19.90
CA GLN A 16 21.14 4.16 20.51
C GLN A 16 20.02 3.18 20.17
N VAL A 17 20.41 1.92 19.97
CA VAL A 17 19.52 0.76 19.81
C VAL A 17 19.75 -0.16 20.99
N VAL A 18 18.70 -0.72 21.58
CA VAL A 18 18.83 -1.76 22.61
C VAL A 18 18.64 -3.12 21.93
N LEU A 19 19.71 -3.90 21.86
CA LEU A 19 19.68 -5.27 21.34
C LEU A 19 20.07 -6.21 22.49
N ASP A 20 19.23 -7.18 22.85
CA ASP A 20 19.45 -8.14 23.93
C ASP A 20 19.87 -7.48 25.27
N GLY A 21 19.25 -6.33 25.56
CA GLY A 21 19.54 -5.56 26.77
C GLY A 21 20.85 -4.74 26.74
N LYS A 22 21.59 -4.75 25.64
CA LYS A 22 22.79 -3.94 25.44
C LYS A 22 22.49 -2.72 24.58
N ARG A 23 22.99 -1.56 25.00
CA ARG A 23 22.94 -0.32 24.20
C ARG A 23 24.03 -0.36 23.15
N ILE A 24 23.65 -0.22 21.89
CA ILE A 24 24.53 -0.23 20.72
C ILE A 24 24.34 1.06 19.93
N ASP A 25 25.39 1.55 19.28
CA ASP A 25 25.30 2.72 18.43
C ASP A 25 24.31 2.44 17.29
N ALA A 26 23.34 3.35 17.10
CA ALA A 26 22.32 3.22 16.07
C ALA A 26 22.91 3.17 14.66
N THR A 27 24.10 3.73 14.46
CA THR A 27 24.78 3.77 13.16
C THR A 27 25.17 2.39 12.65
N GLU A 28 25.55 1.47 13.55
CA GLU A 28 25.92 0.10 13.17
C GLU A 28 24.71 -0.75 12.73
N TYR A 29 23.52 -0.47 13.28
CA TYR A 29 22.30 -1.24 13.01
C TYR A 29 21.36 -0.62 11.99
N ARG A 30 21.63 0.61 11.58
CA ARG A 30 20.75 1.36 10.67
C ARG A 30 20.52 0.60 9.38
N SER A 31 21.57 0.11 8.73
CA SER A 31 21.46 -0.64 7.47
C SER A 31 20.63 -1.92 7.62
N THR A 32 20.82 -2.66 8.72
CA THR A 32 20.05 -3.88 9.00
C THR A 32 18.56 -3.60 9.21
N VAL A 33 18.23 -2.53 9.96
CA VAL A 33 16.84 -2.14 10.19
C VAL A 33 16.19 -1.62 8.90
N GLU A 34 16.91 -0.83 8.11
CA GLU A 34 16.44 -0.34 6.81
C GLU A 34 16.19 -1.50 5.83
N GLU A 35 17.06 -2.50 5.80
CA GLU A 35 16.90 -3.69 4.96
C GLU A 35 15.67 -4.53 5.39
N GLN A 36 15.49 -4.74 6.70
CA GLN A 36 14.29 -5.41 7.22
C GLN A 36 13.00 -4.64 6.90
N LEU A 37 13.01 -3.31 7.04
CA LEU A 37 11.88 -2.46 6.69
C LEU A 37 11.52 -2.57 5.22
N LEU A 38 12.51 -2.50 4.34
CA LEU A 38 12.32 -2.71 2.91
C LEU A 38 11.77 -4.10 2.61
N GLY A 39 12.27 -5.13 3.32
CA GLY A 39 11.74 -6.49 3.23
C GLY A 39 10.24 -6.56 3.57
N TYR A 40 9.82 -5.96 4.68
CA TYR A 40 8.41 -5.92 5.08
C TYR A 40 7.55 -5.09 4.10
N GLN A 41 8.07 -3.95 3.64
CA GLN A 41 7.37 -3.12 2.66
C GLN A 41 7.18 -3.84 1.31
N ASN A 42 8.18 -4.60 0.87
CA ASN A 42 8.09 -5.44 -0.34
C ASN A 42 7.07 -6.58 -0.20
N MET A 43 6.78 -7.02 1.03
CA MET A 43 5.71 -7.97 1.35
C MET A 43 4.35 -7.28 1.59
N ALA A 44 4.20 -6.00 1.22
CA ALA A 44 2.99 -5.21 1.39
C ALA A 44 2.57 -4.99 2.86
N MET A 45 3.49 -5.14 3.81
CA MET A 45 3.21 -4.93 5.23
C MET A 45 3.31 -3.44 5.58
N ARG A 46 2.42 -2.97 6.45
CA ARG A 46 2.56 -1.68 7.11
C ARG A 46 3.55 -1.82 8.25
N THR A 47 4.47 -0.87 8.38
CA THR A 47 5.48 -0.91 9.43
C THR A 47 5.30 0.26 10.39
N LEU A 48 5.42 -0.01 11.69
CA LEU A 48 5.45 0.97 12.77
C LEU A 48 6.73 0.81 13.56
N GLY A 49 7.50 1.90 13.70
CA GLY A 49 8.66 1.96 14.57
C GLY A 49 8.26 2.45 15.96
N PHE A 50 8.86 1.85 16.99
CA PHE A 50 8.66 2.23 18.38
C PHE A 50 9.98 2.67 19.00
N ALA A 51 9.90 3.75 19.76
CA ALA A 51 11.01 4.25 20.54
C ALA A 51 10.50 4.78 21.88
N PHE A 52 11.39 4.84 22.88
CA PHE A 52 11.05 5.36 24.18
C PHE A 52 12.16 6.28 24.73
N LYS A 53 11.79 7.14 25.67
CA LYS A 53 12.70 7.96 26.46
C LYS A 53 12.35 7.79 27.93
N ILE A 54 13.35 7.63 28.77
CA ILE A 54 13.17 7.68 30.22
C ILE A 54 13.20 9.16 30.62
N VAL A 55 12.19 9.62 31.30
CA VAL A 55 12.04 10.97 31.81
C VAL A 55 11.96 10.95 33.33
N ASP A 56 12.35 12.05 33.98
CA ASP A 56 12.26 12.19 35.44
C ASP A 56 10.81 12.33 35.88
N ASP A 57 10.53 12.02 37.15
CA ASP A 57 9.18 12.09 37.78
C ASP A 57 8.56 13.49 37.74
N HIS A 58 9.36 14.53 37.43
CA HIS A 58 8.93 15.92 37.31
C HIS A 58 8.77 16.39 35.86
N ALA A 59 8.80 15.44 34.89
CA ALA A 59 8.58 15.80 33.49
C ALA A 59 7.19 16.41 33.28
N PRO A 60 7.05 17.44 32.43
CA PRO A 60 5.76 18.03 32.14
C PRO A 60 4.83 17.01 31.45
N ASP A 61 3.52 17.13 31.72
CA ASP A 61 2.50 16.26 31.11
C ASP A 61 2.47 16.33 29.56
N ASP A 62 2.97 17.43 28.99
CA ASP A 62 3.16 17.57 27.57
C ASP A 62 4.55 17.03 27.15
N CYS A 63 4.59 15.75 26.84
CA CYS A 63 5.80 15.05 26.40
C CYS A 63 6.18 15.30 24.93
N VAL A 64 5.42 16.09 24.16
CA VAL A 64 5.67 16.30 22.72
C VAL A 64 7.03 16.99 22.51
N ALA A 65 7.36 17.98 23.34
CA ALA A 65 8.64 18.66 23.28
C ALA A 65 9.81 17.73 23.63
N LEU A 66 9.63 16.84 24.60
CA LEU A 66 10.63 15.85 25.01
C LEU A 66 10.88 14.77 23.93
N VAL A 67 9.86 14.41 23.18
CA VAL A 67 9.96 13.47 22.05
C VAL A 67 10.65 14.10 20.85
N ALA A 68 10.60 15.45 20.73
CA ALA A 68 11.27 16.20 19.67
C ALA A 68 12.80 16.27 19.88
N GLU A 69 13.29 16.05 21.09
CA GLU A 69 14.72 15.97 21.42
C GLU A 69 15.32 14.63 21.01
N ASN A 70 16.55 14.66 20.50
CA ASN A 70 17.22 13.56 19.78
C ASN A 70 17.71 12.38 20.62
N ASP A 71 17.12 12.09 21.78
CA ASP A 71 17.57 11.04 22.75
C ASP A 71 16.55 9.90 22.89
N LEU A 72 15.96 9.47 21.79
CA LEU A 72 15.06 8.33 21.80
C LEU A 72 15.85 7.02 21.71
N ASN A 73 15.46 6.06 22.54
CA ASN A 73 15.94 4.69 22.47
C ASN A 73 14.99 3.90 21.54
N PHE A 74 15.52 3.41 20.44
CA PHE A 74 14.75 2.60 19.49
C PHE A 74 14.44 1.23 20.15
N LEU A 75 13.16 0.83 20.15
CA LEU A 75 12.70 -0.42 20.72
C LEU A 75 12.55 -1.51 19.67
N GLY A 76 12.06 -1.15 18.48
CA GLY A 76 11.83 -2.12 17.42
C GLY A 76 10.83 -1.65 16.37
N VAL A 77 10.57 -2.53 15.43
CA VAL A 77 9.58 -2.36 14.37
C VAL A 77 8.55 -3.47 14.45
N VAL A 78 7.28 -3.11 14.31
CA VAL A 78 6.20 -4.06 14.10
C VAL A 78 5.77 -4.00 12.65
N ALA A 79 5.72 -5.15 12.00
CA ALA A 79 5.16 -5.31 10.66
C ALA A 79 3.72 -5.82 10.77
N ILE A 80 2.80 -5.12 10.13
CA ILE A 80 1.36 -5.42 10.17
C ILE A 80 0.98 -5.89 8.78
N SER A 81 0.51 -7.12 8.69
CA SER A 81 -0.03 -7.71 7.46
C SER A 81 -1.53 -7.89 7.61
N ASP A 82 -2.27 -7.52 6.56
CA ASP A 82 -3.67 -7.90 6.41
C ASP A 82 -3.71 -9.10 5.46
N PRO A 83 -3.93 -10.31 5.98
CA PRO A 83 -3.85 -11.53 5.17
C PRO A 83 -5.00 -11.59 4.17
N ILE A 84 -4.70 -12.05 2.98
CA ILE A 84 -5.72 -12.33 1.97
C ILE A 84 -6.64 -13.45 2.49
N ARG A 85 -7.95 -13.25 2.35
CA ARG A 85 -8.90 -14.30 2.71
C ARG A 85 -8.65 -15.56 1.89
N PRO A 86 -8.70 -16.75 2.51
CA PRO A 86 -8.32 -18.02 1.85
C PRO A 86 -9.17 -18.36 0.61
N ASP A 87 -10.38 -17.84 0.52
CA ASP A 87 -11.32 -18.08 -0.57
C ASP A 87 -11.04 -17.24 -1.84
N VAL A 88 -10.33 -16.11 -1.72
CA VAL A 88 -10.12 -15.16 -2.81
C VAL A 88 -9.32 -15.74 -3.98
N PRO A 89 -8.19 -16.46 -3.80
CA PRO A 89 -7.45 -17.00 -4.93
C PRO A 89 -8.30 -17.98 -5.76
N ALA A 90 -9.10 -18.82 -5.10
CA ALA A 90 -9.98 -19.76 -5.78
C ALA A 90 -11.11 -19.03 -6.55
N ALA A 91 -11.65 -17.94 -5.99
CA ALA A 91 -12.67 -17.13 -6.67
C ALA A 91 -12.10 -16.43 -7.91
N VAL A 92 -10.89 -15.85 -7.81
CA VAL A 92 -10.21 -15.23 -8.97
C VAL A 92 -9.95 -16.26 -10.06
N ALA A 93 -9.46 -17.46 -9.72
CA ALA A 93 -9.24 -18.54 -10.69
C ALA A 93 -10.53 -18.95 -11.39
N LYS A 94 -11.66 -19.01 -10.67
CA LYS A 94 -12.98 -19.29 -11.27
C LYS A 94 -13.41 -18.19 -12.25
N CYS A 95 -13.22 -16.92 -11.91
CA CYS A 95 -13.51 -15.81 -12.82
C CYS A 95 -12.67 -15.93 -14.10
N GLN A 96 -11.36 -16.15 -13.97
CA GLN A 96 -10.46 -16.30 -15.11
C GLN A 96 -10.84 -17.51 -15.99
N SER A 97 -11.20 -18.67 -15.39
CA SER A 97 -11.63 -19.85 -16.13
C SER A 97 -12.97 -19.65 -16.86
N ALA A 98 -13.79 -18.73 -16.40
CA ALA A 98 -15.04 -18.31 -17.05
C ALA A 98 -14.84 -17.23 -18.12
N GLY A 99 -13.60 -16.82 -18.43
CA GLY A 99 -13.28 -15.77 -19.38
C GLY A 99 -13.54 -14.36 -18.85
N ILE A 100 -13.62 -14.18 -17.52
CA ILE A 100 -13.80 -12.87 -16.89
C ILE A 100 -12.42 -12.30 -16.51
N ASP A 101 -12.11 -11.15 -17.06
CA ASP A 101 -10.90 -10.40 -16.71
C ASP A 101 -11.07 -9.73 -15.36
N VAL A 102 -10.22 -10.10 -14.41
CA VAL A 102 -10.19 -9.50 -13.08
C VAL A 102 -9.17 -8.38 -13.05
N LYS A 103 -9.55 -7.23 -12.49
CA LYS A 103 -8.68 -6.06 -12.33
C LYS A 103 -8.69 -5.59 -10.88
N ILE A 104 -7.53 -5.24 -10.34
CA ILE A 104 -7.38 -4.61 -9.01
C ILE A 104 -7.27 -3.11 -9.20
N VAL A 105 -8.15 -2.36 -8.53
CA VAL A 105 -8.12 -0.89 -8.52
C VAL A 105 -8.17 -0.41 -7.07
N THR A 106 -7.04 0.08 -6.57
CA THR A 106 -6.85 0.38 -5.15
C THR A 106 -6.14 1.72 -4.90
N GLY A 107 -6.37 2.31 -3.74
CA GLY A 107 -5.61 3.45 -3.23
C GLY A 107 -4.22 3.08 -2.68
N ASP A 108 -3.91 1.79 -2.57
CA ASP A 108 -2.64 1.30 -2.04
C ASP A 108 -1.44 1.60 -2.94
N THR A 109 -0.25 1.37 -2.40
CA THR A 109 1.00 1.55 -3.15
C THR A 109 1.14 0.52 -4.28
N PRO A 110 1.92 0.82 -5.34
CA PRO A 110 2.18 -0.14 -6.42
C PRO A 110 2.75 -1.46 -5.93
N GLY A 111 3.67 -1.43 -4.96
CA GLY A 111 4.26 -2.63 -4.36
C GLY A 111 3.22 -3.50 -3.67
N THR A 112 2.40 -2.89 -2.81
CA THR A 112 1.30 -3.57 -2.10
C THR A 112 0.31 -4.21 -3.09
N ALA A 113 -0.16 -3.43 -4.06
CA ALA A 113 -1.15 -3.90 -5.03
C ALA A 113 -0.60 -5.06 -5.90
N THR A 114 0.68 -4.98 -6.30
CA THR A 114 1.33 -6.04 -7.08
C THR A 114 1.52 -7.30 -6.26
N GLU A 115 1.92 -7.18 -4.99
CA GLU A 115 2.09 -8.35 -4.12
C GLU A 115 0.75 -9.05 -3.84
N ILE A 116 -0.32 -8.29 -3.57
CA ILE A 116 -1.67 -8.84 -3.45
C ILE A 116 -2.08 -9.56 -4.73
N ALA A 117 -1.88 -8.93 -5.88
CA ALA A 117 -2.20 -9.52 -7.18
C ALA A 117 -1.44 -10.83 -7.45
N ARG A 118 -0.16 -10.90 -7.01
CA ARG A 118 0.65 -12.10 -7.09
C ARG A 118 0.09 -13.24 -6.21
N GLN A 119 -0.25 -12.92 -4.98
CA GLN A 119 -0.77 -13.91 -4.03
C GLN A 119 -2.13 -14.49 -4.44
N ILE A 120 -2.98 -13.70 -5.12
CA ILE A 120 -4.28 -14.19 -5.62
C ILE A 120 -4.20 -14.80 -7.03
N GLY A 121 -3.00 -14.91 -7.63
CA GLY A 121 -2.80 -15.51 -8.94
C GLY A 121 -3.22 -14.63 -10.13
N LEU A 122 -3.42 -13.32 -9.90
CA LEU A 122 -3.73 -12.34 -10.96
C LEU A 122 -2.47 -11.85 -11.68
N TRP A 123 -1.41 -11.52 -10.92
CA TRP A 123 -0.13 -11.10 -11.47
C TRP A 123 0.75 -12.32 -11.74
N LYS A 124 1.24 -12.43 -12.96
CA LYS A 124 2.02 -13.57 -13.46
C LYS A 124 3.42 -13.16 -13.86
N PRO A 125 4.39 -14.11 -13.99
CA PRO A 125 5.76 -13.80 -14.37
C PRO A 125 5.92 -13.12 -15.74
N GLU A 126 4.99 -13.35 -16.66
CA GLU A 126 4.94 -12.76 -17.98
C GLU A 126 4.40 -11.33 -18.02
N ASP A 127 3.78 -10.86 -16.92
CA ASP A 127 3.21 -9.52 -16.85
C ASP A 127 4.30 -8.43 -16.78
N THR A 128 4.00 -7.31 -17.40
CA THR A 128 4.94 -6.19 -17.58
C THR A 128 4.34 -4.88 -17.05
N GLU A 129 5.09 -3.79 -17.15
CA GLU A 129 4.62 -2.44 -16.82
C GLU A 129 3.38 -2.00 -17.65
N ARG A 130 3.08 -2.68 -18.77
CA ARG A 130 1.85 -2.44 -19.53
C ARG A 130 0.61 -2.88 -18.73
N ASN A 131 0.75 -3.90 -17.89
CA ASN A 131 -0.34 -4.49 -17.12
C ASN A 131 -0.62 -3.79 -15.78
N ARG A 132 0.20 -2.82 -15.39
CA ARG A 132 -0.01 -2.02 -14.18
C ARG A 132 0.23 -0.53 -14.41
N ILE A 133 -0.50 0.31 -13.66
CA ILE A 133 -0.39 1.77 -13.74
C ILE A 133 -0.72 2.40 -12.38
N THR A 134 -0.23 3.61 -12.13
CA THR A 134 -0.72 4.43 -11.02
C THR A 134 -1.87 5.33 -11.48
N GLY A 135 -2.77 5.70 -10.54
CA GLY A 135 -3.87 6.61 -10.85
C GLY A 135 -3.38 7.94 -11.45
N THR A 136 -2.27 8.49 -10.94
CA THR A 136 -1.67 9.71 -11.51
C THR A 136 -1.24 9.50 -12.96
N ALA A 137 -0.46 8.45 -13.24
CA ALA A 137 -0.01 8.17 -14.60
C ALA A 137 -1.19 7.85 -15.54
N PHE A 138 -2.26 7.21 -15.02
CA PHE A 138 -3.49 6.97 -15.80
C PHE A 138 -4.25 8.25 -16.11
N ALA A 139 -4.28 9.21 -15.18
CA ALA A 139 -4.91 10.50 -15.40
C ALA A 139 -4.19 11.36 -16.44
N ASP A 140 -2.87 11.20 -16.56
CA ASP A 140 -2.03 11.93 -17.50
C ASP A 140 -2.14 11.38 -18.94
N LEU A 141 -2.69 10.16 -19.14
CA LEU A 141 -2.92 9.59 -20.47
C LEU A 141 -4.06 10.32 -21.18
N THR A 142 -3.90 10.53 -22.47
CA THR A 142 -5.01 10.90 -23.37
C THR A 142 -6.06 9.77 -23.41
N ASP A 143 -7.27 10.05 -23.88
CA ASP A 143 -8.30 9.01 -23.96
C ASP A 143 -7.93 7.91 -24.97
N GLU A 144 -7.22 8.26 -26.03
CA GLU A 144 -6.74 7.33 -27.03
C GLU A 144 -5.69 6.35 -26.46
N GLU A 145 -4.69 6.89 -25.74
CA GLU A 145 -3.68 6.08 -25.06
C GLU A 145 -4.29 5.20 -23.97
N ALA A 146 -5.22 5.74 -23.20
CA ALA A 146 -5.92 4.99 -22.16
C ALA A 146 -6.77 3.86 -22.77
N LEU A 147 -7.51 4.12 -23.85
CA LEU A 147 -8.28 3.10 -24.57
C LEU A 147 -7.42 1.98 -25.14
N ASP A 148 -6.21 2.28 -25.62
CA ASP A 148 -5.29 1.25 -26.10
C ASP A 148 -4.84 0.32 -24.97
N ARG A 149 -4.78 0.83 -23.74
CA ARG A 149 -4.17 0.13 -22.59
C ARG A 149 -5.18 -0.55 -21.67
N VAL A 150 -6.42 -0.06 -21.55
CA VAL A 150 -7.36 -0.50 -20.48
C VAL A 150 -7.65 -1.99 -20.48
N MET A 151 -7.65 -2.65 -21.61
CA MET A 151 -7.91 -4.09 -21.70
C MET A 151 -6.76 -4.89 -21.09
N ASP A 152 -5.50 -4.45 -21.28
CA ASP A 152 -4.30 -5.14 -20.78
C ASP A 152 -4.05 -4.87 -19.28
N LEU A 153 -4.62 -3.79 -18.73
CA LEU A 153 -4.43 -3.44 -17.34
C LEU A 153 -4.99 -4.51 -16.40
N LYS A 154 -4.20 -4.92 -15.45
CA LYS A 154 -4.56 -5.80 -14.33
C LYS A 154 -4.59 -5.06 -12.99
N ILE A 155 -3.72 -4.04 -12.83
CA ILE A 155 -3.55 -3.33 -11.57
C ILE A 155 -3.54 -1.82 -11.82
N MET A 156 -4.39 -1.11 -11.09
CA MET A 156 -4.31 0.35 -10.93
C MET A 156 -4.12 0.67 -9.45
N SER A 157 -2.95 1.17 -9.08
CA SER A 157 -2.58 1.56 -7.73
C SER A 157 -2.70 3.07 -7.52
N ARG A 158 -2.80 3.54 -6.28
CA ARG A 158 -2.99 4.98 -5.98
C ARG A 158 -4.13 5.61 -6.77
N ALA A 159 -5.17 4.83 -7.06
CA ALA A 159 -6.34 5.25 -7.81
C ALA A 159 -7.24 6.17 -6.98
N ARG A 160 -7.62 7.29 -7.56
CA ARG A 160 -8.65 8.18 -7.03
C ARG A 160 -10.04 7.70 -7.49
N PRO A 161 -11.13 8.13 -6.85
CA PRO A 161 -12.49 7.80 -7.30
C PRO A 161 -12.75 8.13 -8.77
N THR A 162 -12.22 9.25 -9.25
CA THR A 162 -12.32 9.69 -10.66
C THR A 162 -11.59 8.75 -11.62
N ASP A 163 -10.43 8.21 -11.21
CA ASP A 163 -9.65 7.28 -12.02
C ASP A 163 -10.38 5.94 -12.17
N LYS A 164 -11.01 5.48 -11.07
CA LYS A 164 -11.86 4.28 -11.07
C LYS A 164 -13.05 4.41 -12.03
N GLN A 165 -13.74 5.54 -11.96
CA GLN A 165 -14.85 5.84 -12.83
C GLN A 165 -14.43 5.89 -14.31
N ARG A 166 -13.34 6.61 -14.63
CA ARG A 166 -12.80 6.71 -15.99
C ARG A 166 -12.43 5.33 -16.56
N LEU A 167 -11.82 4.47 -15.74
CA LEU A 167 -11.48 3.10 -16.15
C LEU A 167 -12.74 2.32 -16.55
N VAL A 168 -13.81 2.37 -15.76
CA VAL A 168 -15.09 1.72 -16.06
C VAL A 168 -15.64 2.22 -17.39
N GLN A 169 -15.68 3.53 -17.60
CA GLN A 169 -16.18 4.15 -18.85
C GLN A 169 -15.36 3.70 -20.06
N LEU A 170 -14.05 3.69 -19.98
CA LEU A 170 -13.18 3.28 -21.09
C LEU A 170 -13.31 1.78 -21.41
N LEU A 171 -13.46 0.92 -20.40
CA LEU A 171 -13.75 -0.50 -20.60
C LEU A 171 -15.10 -0.70 -21.32
N GLN A 172 -16.12 0.05 -20.94
CA GLN A 172 -17.44 0.03 -21.59
C GLN A 172 -17.37 0.51 -23.04
N GLN A 173 -16.57 1.54 -23.32
CA GLN A 173 -16.30 2.00 -24.69
C GLN A 173 -15.65 0.93 -25.57
N LYS A 174 -14.85 0.04 -24.98
CA LYS A 174 -14.29 -1.15 -25.63
C LYS A 174 -15.30 -2.31 -25.77
N GLY A 175 -16.54 -2.11 -25.35
CA GLY A 175 -17.59 -3.11 -25.42
C GLY A 175 -17.59 -4.14 -24.28
N ALA A 176 -16.78 -3.92 -23.22
CA ALA A 176 -16.77 -4.79 -22.06
C ALA A 176 -18.00 -4.57 -21.18
N VAL A 177 -18.54 -5.66 -20.62
CA VAL A 177 -19.51 -5.61 -19.51
C VAL A 177 -18.71 -5.55 -18.21
N VAL A 178 -18.88 -4.48 -17.45
CA VAL A 178 -18.08 -4.22 -16.27
C VAL A 178 -18.89 -4.45 -15.00
N ALA A 179 -18.36 -5.29 -14.12
CA ALA A 179 -18.82 -5.44 -12.74
C ALA A 179 -17.82 -4.79 -11.79
N VAL A 180 -18.29 -4.06 -10.79
CA VAL A 180 -17.46 -3.42 -9.77
C VAL A 180 -17.89 -3.90 -8.39
N THR A 181 -16.93 -4.22 -7.54
CA THR A 181 -17.16 -4.46 -6.12
C THR A 181 -16.37 -3.46 -5.31
N GLY A 182 -16.96 -2.91 -4.27
CA GLY A 182 -16.31 -1.95 -3.38
C GLY A 182 -17.15 -1.78 -2.11
N ASP A 183 -16.50 -1.39 -1.01
CA ASP A 183 -17.11 -1.23 0.31
C ASP A 183 -17.10 0.23 0.81
N GLY A 184 -16.47 1.12 0.04
CA GLY A 184 -16.25 2.51 0.44
C GLY A 184 -16.99 3.52 -0.42
N THR A 185 -17.24 4.69 0.16
CA THR A 185 -17.78 5.86 -0.56
C THR A 185 -16.90 6.29 -1.73
N ASN A 186 -15.62 5.94 -1.70
CA ASN A 186 -14.65 6.21 -2.77
C ASN A 186 -14.93 5.38 -4.03
N ASP A 187 -15.68 4.30 -3.93
CA ASP A 187 -16.03 3.42 -5.05
C ASP A 187 -17.37 3.77 -5.68
N ALA A 188 -18.19 4.59 -5.00
CA ALA A 188 -19.52 4.96 -5.46
C ALA A 188 -19.60 5.48 -6.91
N PRO A 189 -18.69 6.34 -7.39
CA PRO A 189 -18.71 6.75 -8.79
C PRO A 189 -18.52 5.60 -9.78
N ALA A 190 -17.62 4.65 -9.50
CA ALA A 190 -17.39 3.49 -10.33
C ALA A 190 -18.55 2.49 -10.27
N LEU A 191 -19.08 2.23 -9.05
CA LEU A 191 -20.24 1.36 -8.83
C LEU A 191 -21.48 1.85 -9.61
N ASN A 192 -21.76 3.16 -9.57
CA ASN A 192 -22.90 3.74 -10.27
C ASN A 192 -22.78 3.71 -11.80
N HIS A 193 -21.57 3.60 -12.37
CA HIS A 193 -21.33 3.54 -13.80
C HIS A 193 -21.22 2.11 -14.34
N ALA A 194 -20.94 1.15 -13.48
CA ALA A 194 -20.83 -0.26 -13.87
C ALA A 194 -22.21 -0.83 -14.24
N GLN A 195 -22.25 -1.84 -15.11
CA GLN A 195 -23.49 -2.58 -15.40
C GLN A 195 -23.92 -3.48 -14.23
N VAL A 196 -22.95 -3.90 -13.40
CA VAL A 196 -23.19 -4.65 -12.17
C VAL A 196 -22.34 -4.01 -11.07
N GLY A 197 -22.98 -3.52 -10.00
CA GLY A 197 -22.34 -2.86 -8.89
C GLY A 197 -22.90 -3.33 -7.54
#